data_6aace8c8fda2e3327fb8a4af6ea727b0
#
_entry.id   6aace8c8fda2e3327fb8a4af6ea727b0
#
_cell.length_a   1.000
_cell.length_b   1.000
_cell.length_c   1.000
_cell.angle_alpha   90.00
_cell.angle_beta   90.00
_cell.angle_gamma   90.00
#
_symmetry.space_group_name_H-M   'P 1'
#
loop_
_entity.id
_entity.type
_entity.pdbx_description
1 polymer ?
#
loop_
_entity_poly.entity_id
_entity_poly.type
_entity_poly.pdbx_seq_one_letter_code
_entity_poly.pdbx_strand_id
1 'polypeptide(L)'
;MKKLLSFAAAATALLALPLAAQATVYQFNASLAGINETVPNAATGTGVATLFYNDFNTLSTTDDTYNFSLSAFGLTGVASGYHIHAAAPAGANAGVVVNLAAAPFLSLNAGGSLLIGGNGVATPNGSFLSNLQASLAYINVHTAAFPGGEIRGQLIQVAVVPEPSTYAMLGAGLLAIGAIARRRAKKTV
;
A
#
# COMPACT_ATOMS: atom_id res chain seq x y z
N MET A 1 -9.76 -44.26 -31.75
CA MET A 1 -9.85 -44.05 -30.28
C MET A 1 -8.59 -43.47 -29.64
N LYS A 2 -7.35 -43.87 -30.03
CA LYS A 2 -6.10 -43.33 -29.43
C LYS A 2 -5.84 -41.82 -29.60
N LYS A 3 -6.34 -41.18 -30.66
CA LYS A 3 -6.16 -39.74 -30.94
C LYS A 3 -7.09 -38.83 -30.10
N LEU A 4 -8.22 -39.32 -29.63
CA LEU A 4 -9.14 -38.58 -28.76
C LEU A 4 -8.64 -38.47 -27.30
N LEU A 5 -7.94 -39.49 -26.81
CA LEU A 5 -7.35 -39.51 -25.46
C LEU A 5 -6.18 -38.52 -25.34
N SER A 6 -5.38 -38.33 -26.39
CA SER A 6 -4.27 -37.37 -26.40
C SER A 6 -4.72 -35.90 -26.36
N PHE A 7 -5.90 -35.58 -26.90
CA PHE A 7 -6.45 -34.23 -26.88
C PHE A 7 -7.06 -33.87 -25.51
N ALA A 8 -7.65 -34.83 -24.82
CA ALA A 8 -8.18 -34.62 -23.47
C ALA A 8 -7.06 -34.39 -22.44
N ALA A 9 -5.92 -35.11 -22.58
CA ALA A 9 -4.77 -34.93 -21.69
C ALA A 9 -4.09 -33.56 -21.88
N ALA A 10 -4.00 -33.05 -23.09
CA ALA A 10 -3.43 -31.71 -23.36
C ALA A 10 -4.32 -30.56 -22.87
N ALA A 11 -5.66 -30.73 -22.90
CA ALA A 11 -6.59 -29.73 -22.38
C ALA A 11 -6.61 -29.70 -20.84
N THR A 12 -6.43 -30.85 -20.17
CA THR A 12 -6.34 -30.91 -18.70
C THR A 12 -5.02 -30.37 -18.16
N ALA A 13 -3.91 -30.51 -18.89
CA ALA A 13 -2.62 -29.97 -18.48
C ALA A 13 -2.59 -28.43 -18.52
N LEU A 14 -3.39 -27.80 -19.39
CA LEU A 14 -3.45 -26.33 -19.47
C LEU A 14 -4.28 -25.71 -18.32
N LEU A 15 -5.14 -26.48 -17.66
CA LEU A 15 -5.96 -26.04 -16.51
C LEU A 15 -5.23 -26.21 -15.17
N ALA A 16 -4.08 -26.85 -15.15
CA ALA A 16 -3.29 -27.16 -13.95
C ALA A 16 -2.06 -26.23 -13.77
N LEU A 17 -2.01 -25.10 -14.50
CA LEU A 17 -1.03 -24.06 -14.17
C LEU A 17 -1.39 -23.52 -12.79
N PRO A 18 -0.48 -23.61 -11.80
CA PRO A 18 -0.72 -22.96 -10.52
C PRO A 18 -0.95 -21.48 -10.81
N LEU A 19 -2.11 -20.94 -10.44
CA LEU A 19 -2.25 -19.51 -10.26
C LEU A 19 -1.26 -19.16 -9.14
N ALA A 20 -0.09 -18.68 -9.51
CA ALA A 20 0.79 -18.06 -8.55
C ALA A 20 -0.03 -16.96 -7.88
N ALA A 21 -0.15 -17.00 -6.55
CA ALA A 21 -0.75 -15.91 -5.80
C ALA A 21 0.02 -14.64 -6.17
N GLN A 22 -0.67 -13.72 -6.85
CA GLN A 22 -0.05 -12.44 -7.20
C GLN A 22 -0.19 -11.51 -6.01
N ALA A 23 0.87 -10.79 -5.69
CA ALA A 23 0.81 -9.76 -4.67
C ALA A 23 -0.25 -8.72 -5.04
N THR A 24 -1.01 -8.27 -4.06
CA THR A 24 -1.94 -7.15 -4.21
C THR A 24 -1.27 -5.90 -3.65
N VAL A 25 -1.22 -4.84 -4.45
CA VAL A 25 -0.66 -3.56 -4.00
C VAL A 25 -1.78 -2.60 -3.66
N TYR A 26 -1.85 -2.21 -2.40
CA TYR A 26 -2.77 -1.18 -1.91
C TYR A 26 -2.04 0.16 -1.79
N GLN A 27 -2.67 1.23 -2.24
CA GLN A 27 -2.13 2.58 -2.10
C GLN A 27 -2.95 3.37 -1.08
N PHE A 28 -2.24 4.03 -0.16
CA PHE A 28 -2.80 4.93 0.84
C PHE A 28 -2.10 6.27 0.76
N ASN A 29 -2.88 7.36 0.83
CA ASN A 29 -2.35 8.72 0.84
C ASN A 29 -2.79 9.43 2.11
N ALA A 30 -1.96 10.37 2.57
CA ALA A 30 -2.31 11.27 3.67
C ALA A 30 -1.97 12.71 3.30
N SER A 31 -2.85 13.64 3.66
CA SER A 31 -2.58 15.08 3.65
C SER A 31 -2.49 15.55 5.11
N LEU A 32 -1.34 16.09 5.51
CA LEU A 32 -1.04 16.48 6.88
C LEU A 32 -1.18 17.98 7.04
N ALA A 33 -1.86 18.39 8.11
CA ALA A 33 -2.03 19.80 8.50
C ALA A 33 -2.32 19.89 10.01
N GLY A 34 -2.09 21.06 10.60
CA GLY A 34 -2.36 21.32 12.02
C GLY A 34 -3.84 21.24 12.39
N ILE A 35 -4.73 21.56 11.45
CA ILE A 35 -6.19 21.45 11.64
C ILE A 35 -6.66 20.00 11.83
N ASN A 36 -5.89 19.02 11.39
CA ASN A 36 -6.22 17.59 11.51
C ASN A 36 -5.80 16.97 12.87
N GLU A 37 -5.11 17.74 13.71
CA GLU A 37 -4.77 17.27 15.06
C GLU A 37 -6.03 17.06 15.92
N THR A 38 -5.94 16.20 16.94
CA THR A 38 -7.06 15.97 17.89
C THR A 38 -7.47 17.23 18.63
N VAL A 39 -6.51 18.09 18.90
CA VAL A 39 -6.73 19.49 19.28
C VAL A 39 -6.16 20.33 18.15
N PRO A 40 -7.01 20.85 17.23
CA PRO A 40 -6.56 21.64 16.09
C PRO A 40 -5.67 22.78 16.53
N ASN A 41 -4.57 22.99 15.82
CA ASN A 41 -3.62 24.06 16.07
C ASN A 41 -3.45 24.97 14.85
N ALA A 42 -2.82 26.14 15.08
CA ALA A 42 -2.61 27.15 14.04
C ALA A 42 -1.27 26.99 13.29
N ALA A 43 -0.64 25.81 13.36
CA ALA A 43 0.57 25.53 12.60
C ALA A 43 0.32 25.67 11.09
N THR A 44 1.25 26.34 10.42
CA THR A 44 1.20 26.56 8.97
C THR A 44 1.88 25.42 8.18
N GLY A 45 2.54 24.51 8.88
CA GLY A 45 3.15 23.33 8.29
C GLY A 45 2.14 22.46 7.57
N THR A 46 2.55 21.90 6.44
CA THR A 46 1.75 20.94 5.67
C THR A 46 2.63 19.78 5.21
N GLY A 47 2.00 18.65 4.93
CA GLY A 47 2.70 17.48 4.42
C GLY A 47 1.82 16.61 3.55
N VAL A 48 2.47 15.78 2.73
CA VAL A 48 1.84 14.72 1.96
C VAL A 48 2.61 13.43 2.15
N ALA A 49 1.90 12.33 2.29
CA ALA A 49 2.52 11.01 2.38
C ALA A 49 1.83 10.02 1.47
N THR A 50 2.60 9.05 1.01
CA THR A 50 2.12 7.90 0.25
C THR A 50 2.69 6.62 0.85
N LEU A 51 1.85 5.62 0.99
CA LEU A 51 2.21 4.28 1.42
C LEU A 51 1.68 3.28 0.39
N PHE A 52 2.57 2.46 -0.18
CA PHE A 52 2.21 1.31 -1.01
C PHE A 52 2.43 0.04 -0.19
N TYR A 53 1.36 -0.64 0.15
CA TYR A 53 1.40 -1.91 0.88
C TYR A 53 1.38 -3.06 -0.11
N ASN A 54 2.34 -3.96 0.00
CA ASN A 54 2.47 -5.16 -0.82
C ASN A 54 1.98 -6.35 0.01
N ASP A 55 0.76 -6.80 -0.24
CA ASP A 55 0.17 -8.01 0.30
C ASP A 55 0.52 -9.17 -0.64
N PHE A 56 1.35 -10.08 -0.20
CA PHE A 56 1.76 -11.24 -1.00
C PHE A 56 0.68 -12.32 -1.06
N ASN A 57 -0.50 -12.06 -0.48
CA ASN A 57 -1.66 -12.97 -0.48
C ASN A 57 -1.33 -14.35 0.12
N THR A 58 -0.43 -14.39 1.09
CA THR A 58 -0.14 -15.57 1.88
C THR A 58 -1.00 -15.61 3.14
N LEU A 59 -0.97 -16.72 3.88
CA LEU A 59 -1.61 -16.80 5.20
C LEU A 59 -0.81 -16.07 6.29
N SER A 60 0.42 -15.68 5.98
CA SER A 60 1.30 -14.93 6.87
C SER A 60 1.25 -13.46 6.51
N THR A 61 1.26 -12.59 7.51
CA THR A 61 1.44 -11.15 7.32
C THR A 61 2.88 -10.71 7.61
N THR A 62 3.76 -11.67 7.92
CA THR A 62 5.16 -11.37 8.27
C THR A 62 6.05 -11.24 7.04
N ASP A 63 5.61 -11.68 5.88
CA ASP A 63 6.26 -11.51 4.58
C ASP A 63 5.78 -10.26 3.83
N ASP A 64 4.65 -9.66 4.25
CA ASP A 64 4.16 -8.42 3.68
C ASP A 64 5.12 -7.25 3.95
N THR A 65 5.21 -6.37 2.99
CA THR A 65 6.06 -5.19 3.06
C THR A 65 5.32 -3.94 2.62
N TYR A 66 5.90 -2.77 2.90
CA TYR A 66 5.39 -1.52 2.34
C TYR A 66 6.53 -0.58 1.95
N ASN A 67 6.23 0.28 0.99
CA ASN A 67 7.06 1.41 0.62
C ASN A 67 6.38 2.68 1.14
N PHE A 68 7.17 3.58 1.73
CA PHE A 68 6.65 4.78 2.37
C PHE A 68 7.43 6.02 1.93
N SER A 69 6.71 7.11 1.72
CA SER A 69 7.30 8.44 1.53
C SER A 69 6.48 9.49 2.24
N LEU A 70 7.15 10.47 2.82
CA LEU A 70 6.57 11.69 3.42
C LEU A 70 7.39 12.89 3.00
N SER A 71 6.71 13.96 2.62
CA SER A 71 7.28 15.28 2.42
C SER A 71 6.46 16.29 3.23
N ALA A 72 7.11 16.99 4.16
CA ALA A 72 6.49 18.05 4.95
C ALA A 72 7.34 19.31 4.91
N PHE A 73 6.68 20.47 4.87
CA PHE A 73 7.30 21.78 4.75
C PHE A 73 6.58 22.81 5.61
N GLY A 74 7.27 23.90 5.93
CA GLY A 74 6.71 25.00 6.72
C GLY A 74 6.48 24.64 8.19
N LEU A 75 7.17 23.61 8.68
CA LEU A 75 7.16 23.27 10.11
C LEU A 75 7.80 24.42 10.90
N THR A 76 7.37 24.62 12.15
CA THR A 76 7.89 25.68 13.04
C THR A 76 9.34 25.47 13.48
N GLY A 77 9.92 24.33 13.10
CA GLY A 77 11.32 23.98 13.38
C GLY A 77 11.67 22.59 12.91
N VAL A 78 12.79 22.09 13.39
CA VAL A 78 13.20 20.70 13.15
C VAL A 78 12.19 19.77 13.81
N ALA A 79 11.74 18.74 13.09
CA ALA A 79 10.83 17.76 13.65
C ALA A 79 11.51 16.99 14.79
N SER A 80 10.86 16.89 15.94
CA SER A 80 11.36 16.20 17.14
C SER A 80 10.88 14.75 17.24
N GLY A 81 9.84 14.39 16.47
CA GLY A 81 9.31 13.04 16.35
C GLY A 81 8.36 12.93 15.19
N TYR A 82 8.32 11.77 14.54
CA TYR A 82 7.41 11.49 13.43
C TYR A 82 7.10 10.01 13.37
N HIS A 83 5.82 9.69 13.36
CA HIS A 83 5.33 8.34 13.60
C HIS A 83 4.12 8.00 12.73
N ILE A 84 3.90 6.69 12.52
CA ILE A 84 2.57 6.17 12.15
C ILE A 84 1.94 5.60 13.43
N HIS A 85 0.71 5.95 13.66
CA HIS A 85 -0.13 5.50 14.76
C HIS A 85 -1.29 4.64 14.23
N ALA A 86 -1.77 3.67 15.01
CA ALA A 86 -2.99 2.90 14.79
C ALA A 86 -3.42 2.25 16.13
N ALA A 87 -4.70 1.95 16.36
CA ALA A 87 -5.85 2.08 15.52
C ALA A 87 -6.75 3.19 16.08
N ALA A 88 -6.90 4.29 15.37
CA ALA A 88 -7.83 5.34 15.77
C ALA A 88 -8.39 6.06 14.53
N PRO A 89 -9.69 6.44 14.55
CA PRO A 89 -10.28 7.26 13.51
C PRO A 89 -9.73 8.70 13.57
N ALA A 90 -10.07 9.50 12.57
CA ALA A 90 -9.74 10.93 12.58
C ALA A 90 -10.31 11.59 13.86
N GLY A 91 -9.53 12.47 14.48
CA GLY A 91 -9.88 13.15 15.71
C GLY A 91 -9.69 12.34 17.00
N ALA A 92 -9.19 11.10 16.94
CA ALA A 92 -8.83 10.29 18.10
C ALA A 92 -7.34 9.88 18.08
N ASN A 93 -6.76 9.60 19.24
CA ASN A 93 -5.36 9.19 19.38
C ASN A 93 -5.22 7.68 19.53
N ALA A 94 -4.11 7.15 19.01
CA ALA A 94 -3.68 5.77 19.19
C ALA A 94 -2.20 5.69 19.54
N GLY A 95 -1.71 4.51 19.91
CA GLY A 95 -0.30 4.25 20.13
C GLY A 95 0.53 4.30 18.85
N VAL A 96 1.82 4.54 19.00
CA VAL A 96 2.79 4.45 17.89
C VAL A 96 2.92 3.01 17.44
N VAL A 97 2.80 2.75 16.15
CA VAL A 97 3.05 1.44 15.54
C VAL A 97 4.31 1.44 14.66
N VAL A 98 4.70 2.61 14.12
CA VAL A 98 5.93 2.77 13.33
C VAL A 98 6.64 4.04 13.76
N ASN A 99 7.91 3.91 14.16
CA ASN A 99 8.80 5.05 14.35
C ASN A 99 9.53 5.36 13.04
N LEU A 100 9.15 6.45 12.39
CA LEU A 100 9.71 6.87 11.11
C LEU A 100 11.10 7.53 11.24
N ALA A 101 11.54 7.85 12.48
CA ALA A 101 12.86 8.38 12.75
C ALA A 101 13.94 7.30 12.86
N ALA A 102 13.56 6.04 12.91
CA ALA A 102 14.46 4.90 13.06
C ALA A 102 14.64 4.15 11.74
N ALA A 103 15.73 3.36 11.63
CA ALA A 103 15.88 2.41 10.53
C ALA A 103 14.64 1.49 10.42
N PRO A 104 14.22 1.09 9.21
CA PRO A 104 14.92 1.24 7.92
C PRO A 104 14.62 2.53 7.16
N PHE A 105 13.96 3.52 7.78
CA PHE A 105 13.66 4.78 7.13
C PHE A 105 14.90 5.67 7.02
N LEU A 106 15.00 6.39 5.89
CA LEU A 106 15.95 7.48 5.70
C LEU A 106 15.18 8.79 5.81
N SER A 107 15.69 9.73 6.61
CA SER A 107 15.07 11.03 6.77
C SER A 107 16.05 12.18 6.57
N LEU A 108 15.57 13.25 5.94
CA LEU A 108 16.20 14.55 5.87
C LEU A 108 15.33 15.52 6.67
N ASN A 109 15.84 16.02 7.79
CA ASN A 109 15.08 16.81 8.75
C ASN A 109 15.86 18.07 9.10
N ALA A 110 15.53 19.18 8.47
CA ALA A 110 16.24 20.45 8.66
C ALA A 110 15.34 21.65 8.28
N GLY A 111 15.51 22.76 9.01
CA GLY A 111 14.96 24.06 8.64
C GLY A 111 13.46 24.12 8.39
N GLY A 112 12.67 23.35 9.15
CA GLY A 112 11.22 23.29 8.93
C GLY A 112 10.78 22.39 7.77
N SER A 113 11.69 21.59 7.22
CA SER A 113 11.41 20.59 6.18
C SER A 113 11.73 19.19 6.68
N LEU A 114 10.87 18.23 6.36
CA LEU A 114 11.05 16.81 6.68
C LEU A 114 10.75 15.97 5.45
N LEU A 115 11.74 15.22 4.98
CA LEU A 115 11.58 14.23 3.91
C LEU A 115 11.91 12.85 4.46
N ILE A 116 11.05 11.88 4.20
CA ILE A 116 11.25 10.49 4.66
C ILE A 116 11.02 9.55 3.49
N GLY A 117 11.84 8.50 3.43
CA GLY A 117 11.68 7.40 2.50
C GLY A 117 11.99 6.06 3.15
N GLY A 118 11.25 5.02 2.80
CA GLY A 118 11.51 3.63 3.18
C GLY A 118 10.96 2.69 2.13
N ASN A 119 11.75 1.71 1.70
CA ASN A 119 11.37 0.73 0.69
C ASN A 119 11.47 -0.68 1.26
N GLY A 120 10.48 -1.52 0.95
CA GLY A 120 10.46 -2.91 1.38
C GLY A 120 10.46 -3.06 2.90
N VAL A 121 9.84 -2.13 3.61
CA VAL A 121 9.77 -2.14 5.08
C VAL A 121 8.85 -3.25 5.53
N ALA A 122 9.30 -4.11 6.45
CA ALA A 122 8.45 -5.15 7.04
C ALA A 122 7.28 -4.54 7.79
N THR A 123 6.12 -5.20 7.76
CA THR A 123 4.93 -4.72 8.46
C THR A 123 5.13 -4.77 9.99
N PRO A 124 4.62 -3.78 10.74
CA PRO A 124 4.85 -3.71 12.18
C PRO A 124 4.09 -4.79 12.95
N ASN A 125 2.95 -5.24 12.44
CA ASN A 125 2.11 -6.28 13.05
C ASN A 125 1.03 -6.77 12.07
N GLY A 126 0.37 -7.89 12.41
CA GLY A 126 -0.65 -8.53 11.56
C GLY A 126 -1.94 -7.73 11.36
N SER A 127 -2.20 -6.67 12.14
CA SER A 127 -3.38 -5.82 11.97
C SER A 127 -3.09 -4.53 11.19
N PHE A 128 -1.87 -4.33 10.70
CA PHE A 128 -1.49 -3.07 10.06
C PHE A 128 -2.29 -2.82 8.78
N LEU A 129 -2.40 -3.80 7.88
CA LEU A 129 -3.20 -3.66 6.66
C LEU A 129 -4.68 -3.40 6.96
N SER A 130 -5.28 -4.14 7.89
CA SER A 130 -6.69 -3.94 8.25
C SER A 130 -6.96 -2.55 8.85
N ASN A 131 -6.02 -2.01 9.65
CA ASN A 131 -6.10 -0.64 10.14
C ASN A 131 -5.98 0.40 9.03
N LEU A 132 -5.09 0.18 8.05
CA LEU A 132 -4.97 1.03 6.87
C LEU A 132 -6.27 1.04 6.06
N GLN A 133 -6.82 -0.14 5.74
CA GLN A 133 -8.06 -0.30 4.97
C GLN A 133 -9.29 0.30 5.67
N ALA A 134 -9.33 0.24 7.00
CA ALA A 134 -10.37 0.85 7.81
C ALA A 134 -10.16 2.35 8.05
N SER A 135 -9.10 2.95 7.48
CA SER A 135 -8.71 4.36 7.71
C SER A 135 -8.46 4.68 9.20
N LEU A 136 -7.93 3.71 9.94
CA LEU A 136 -7.61 3.83 11.36
C LEU A 136 -6.11 4.10 11.62
N ALA A 137 -5.30 4.25 10.59
CA ALA A 137 -3.89 4.62 10.71
C ALA A 137 -3.68 6.08 10.30
N TYR A 138 -2.81 6.78 11.03
CA TYR A 138 -2.50 8.18 10.76
C TYR A 138 -1.01 8.47 10.99
N ILE A 139 -0.53 9.51 10.31
CA ILE A 139 0.81 10.05 10.49
C ILE A 139 0.72 11.27 11.39
N ASN A 140 1.65 11.41 12.33
CA ASN A 140 1.82 12.59 13.14
C ASN A 140 3.29 13.04 13.12
N VAL A 141 3.52 14.35 12.97
CA VAL A 141 4.83 15.00 13.02
C VAL A 141 4.82 16.00 14.16
N HIS A 142 5.81 15.90 15.04
CA HIS A 142 5.98 16.74 16.21
C HIS A 142 7.16 17.69 16.03
N THR A 143 7.08 18.87 16.63
CA THR A 143 8.21 19.80 16.78
C THR A 143 8.30 20.28 18.23
N ALA A 144 9.37 20.99 18.57
CA ALA A 144 9.51 21.56 19.91
C ALA A 144 8.38 22.56 20.26
N ALA A 145 7.84 23.28 19.27
CA ALA A 145 6.71 24.20 19.45
C ALA A 145 5.37 23.45 19.63
N PHE A 146 5.25 22.25 19.06
CA PHE A 146 4.04 21.42 19.11
C PHE A 146 4.41 19.99 19.52
N PRO A 147 4.74 19.77 20.81
CA PRO A 147 5.17 18.46 21.29
C PRO A 147 4.06 17.40 21.27
N GLY A 148 2.79 17.79 21.23
CA GLY A 148 1.63 16.92 21.06
C GLY A 148 1.33 16.53 19.60
N GLY A 149 1.96 17.22 18.64
CA GLY A 149 1.75 17.09 17.19
C GLY A 149 1.60 18.45 16.53
N GLU A 150 2.40 18.71 15.50
CA GLU A 150 2.29 19.93 14.70
C GLU A 150 1.35 19.71 13.51
N ILE A 151 1.56 18.64 12.77
CA ILE A 151 0.72 18.26 11.63
C ILE A 151 0.37 16.78 11.67
N ARG A 152 -0.86 16.48 11.30
CA ARG A 152 -1.41 15.13 11.27
C ARG A 152 -2.16 14.85 9.97
N GLY A 153 -2.15 13.61 9.50
CA GLY A 153 -2.95 13.17 8.36
C GLY A 153 -3.33 11.69 8.47
N GLN A 154 -4.62 11.40 8.21
CA GLN A 154 -5.12 10.04 8.15
C GLN A 154 -4.66 9.37 6.85
N LEU A 155 -4.19 8.14 6.91
CA LEU A 155 -3.87 7.32 5.74
C LEU A 155 -5.17 6.76 5.16
N ILE A 156 -5.55 7.28 3.98
CA ILE A 156 -6.80 6.91 3.30
C ILE A 156 -6.45 6.09 2.07
N GLN A 157 -7.13 4.96 1.90
CA GLN A 157 -6.98 4.13 0.72
C GLN A 157 -7.52 4.86 -0.52
N VAL A 158 -6.71 4.95 -1.57
CA VAL A 158 -7.09 5.62 -2.82
C VAL A 158 -7.33 4.65 -3.97
N ALA A 159 -6.57 3.59 -4.05
CA ALA A 159 -6.71 2.59 -5.11
C ALA A 159 -6.09 1.25 -4.71
N VAL A 160 -6.59 0.19 -5.33
CA VAL A 160 -5.81 -1.05 -5.54
C VAL A 160 -5.19 -0.92 -6.92
N VAL A 161 -3.88 -1.04 -7.02
CA VAL A 161 -3.17 -0.93 -8.30
C VAL A 161 -3.10 -2.33 -8.92
N PRO A 162 -3.89 -2.65 -9.98
CA PRO A 162 -3.78 -3.93 -10.67
C PRO A 162 -2.40 -4.02 -11.33
N GLU A 163 -1.70 -5.13 -11.10
CA GLU A 163 -0.40 -5.35 -11.71
C GLU A 163 -0.50 -5.47 -13.24
N PRO A 164 0.53 -5.02 -13.99
CA PRO A 164 0.55 -5.18 -15.45
C PRO A 164 0.38 -6.62 -15.92
N SER A 165 0.82 -7.60 -15.13
CA SER A 165 0.62 -9.04 -15.35
C SER A 165 -0.86 -9.45 -15.40
N THR A 166 -1.73 -8.80 -14.63
CA THR A 166 -3.18 -9.06 -14.63
C THR A 166 -3.78 -8.73 -16.01
N TYR A 167 -3.41 -7.60 -16.59
CA TYR A 167 -3.86 -7.23 -17.94
C TYR A 167 -3.25 -8.12 -19.02
N ALA A 168 -1.97 -8.51 -18.88
CA ALA A 168 -1.31 -9.43 -19.79
C ALA A 168 -1.96 -10.81 -19.78
N MET A 169 -2.28 -11.34 -18.60
CA MET A 169 -2.98 -12.63 -18.45
C MET A 169 -4.41 -12.57 -18.97
N LEU A 170 -5.15 -11.48 -18.73
CA LEU A 170 -6.48 -11.27 -19.32
C LEU A 170 -6.39 -11.25 -20.84
N GLY A 171 -5.45 -10.51 -21.42
CA GLY A 171 -5.22 -10.45 -22.87
C GLY A 171 -4.86 -11.81 -23.45
N ALA A 172 -3.94 -12.54 -22.84
CA ALA A 172 -3.55 -13.89 -23.25
C ALA A 172 -4.73 -14.87 -23.18
N GLY A 173 -5.55 -14.80 -22.14
CA GLY A 173 -6.76 -15.61 -21.97
C GLY A 173 -7.78 -15.35 -23.08
N LEU A 174 -8.05 -14.10 -23.39
CA LEU A 174 -8.96 -13.70 -24.47
C LEU A 174 -8.46 -14.16 -25.84
N LEU A 175 -7.15 -14.05 -26.11
CA LEU A 175 -6.54 -14.53 -27.35
C LEU A 175 -6.65 -16.06 -27.48
N ALA A 176 -6.44 -16.80 -26.39
CA ALA A 176 -6.59 -18.25 -26.36
C ALA A 176 -8.03 -18.68 -26.67
N ILE A 177 -9.01 -18.05 -26.03
CA ILE A 177 -10.44 -18.29 -26.27
C ILE A 177 -10.81 -17.98 -27.75
N GLY A 178 -10.35 -16.85 -28.27
CA GLY A 178 -10.55 -16.46 -29.65
C GLY A 178 -9.97 -17.47 -30.67
N ALA A 179 -8.76 -17.97 -30.40
CA ALA A 179 -8.12 -18.99 -31.23
C ALA A 179 -8.89 -20.32 -31.23
N ILE A 180 -9.41 -20.74 -30.05
CA ILE A 180 -10.23 -21.95 -29.93
C ILE A 180 -11.55 -21.78 -30.69
N ALA A 181 -12.24 -20.66 -30.52
CA ALA A 181 -13.49 -20.36 -31.20
C ALA A 181 -13.31 -20.36 -32.75
N ARG A 182 -12.25 -19.73 -33.24
CA ARG A 182 -11.93 -19.73 -34.69
C ARG A 182 -11.63 -21.12 -35.23
N ARG A 183 -10.97 -21.98 -34.47
CA ARG A 183 -10.70 -23.38 -34.85
C ARG A 183 -11.98 -24.20 -34.92
N ARG A 184 -12.95 -23.98 -34.03
CA ARG A 184 -14.26 -24.66 -34.06
C ARG A 184 -15.11 -24.23 -35.24
N ALA A 185 -15.16 -22.93 -35.52
CA ALA A 185 -15.93 -22.41 -36.69
C ALA A 185 -15.43 -22.95 -38.01
N LYS A 186 -14.12 -23.23 -38.17
CA LYS A 186 -13.56 -23.83 -39.42
C LYS A 186 -13.83 -25.33 -39.58
N LYS A 187 -14.31 -26.03 -38.54
CA LYS A 187 -14.63 -27.47 -38.59
C LYS A 187 -16.10 -27.74 -38.89
N THR A 188 -16.94 -26.73 -38.91
CA THR A 188 -18.38 -26.79 -39.13
C THR A 188 -18.78 -26.40 -40.58
N VAL A 189 -17.80 -26.11 -41.43
CA VAL A 189 -17.94 -25.93 -42.89
C VAL A 189 -17.14 -27.03 -43.59
#